data_282c15c446fcc26fd410c8513369b170
#
_entry.id   282c15c446fcc26fd410c8513369b170
#
_cell.length_a   1.000
_cell.length_b   1.000
_cell.length_c   1.000
_cell.angle_alpha   90.00
_cell.angle_beta   90.00
_cell.angle_gamma   90.00
#
_symmetry.space_group_name_H-M   'P 1'
#
loop_
_entity.id
_entity.type
_entity.pdbx_description
1 polymer ?
#
loop_
_entity_poly.entity_id
_entity_poly.type
_entity_poly.pdbx_seq_one_letter_code
_entity_poly.pdbx_strand_id
1 'polypeptide(L)'
;MCIRDRLYPTPNPLLWQIAKVRSLNFNLGNIKDSQIAHEYVDSIKQIFTEPFLASEAERVLEKTHPKDRARSYQLPDGKATEVFRNIIKNHSGKVLFVDFWATTCGPCRAGIEATADLRKKYKDHPEFQFIYITSQKDSPEKDYKKYIEKNLKGEACYYVSEAEFNYLRQLFQFNGIPHYELVEKDGSISKERLSSYNIRKYLDNHFEGKAE
;
A
#
# COMPACT_ATOMS: atom_id res chain seq x y z
N MET A 1 -19.95 28.99 -41.99
CA MET A 1 -19.55 29.92 -40.94
C MET A 1 -20.59 29.82 -39.82
N CYS A 2 -20.26 29.17 -38.70
CA CYS A 2 -21.22 28.86 -37.65
C CYS A 2 -21.54 30.17 -36.85
N ILE A 3 -22.81 30.32 -36.43
CA ILE A 3 -23.26 31.47 -35.61
C ILE A 3 -22.39 31.69 -34.35
N ARG A 4 -21.74 30.61 -33.89
CA ARG A 4 -20.81 30.56 -32.76
C ARG A 4 -19.57 31.46 -32.97
N ASP A 5 -19.10 31.61 -34.22
CA ASP A 5 -17.90 32.38 -34.56
C ASP A 5 -18.13 33.90 -34.60
N ARG A 6 -19.39 34.34 -34.60
CA ARG A 6 -19.75 35.77 -34.60
C ARG A 6 -19.97 36.35 -33.21
N LEU A 7 -20.26 35.51 -32.21
CA LEU A 7 -20.57 35.99 -30.85
C LEU A 7 -19.37 35.94 -29.90
N TYR A 8 -18.30 35.27 -30.28
CA TYR A 8 -17.08 35.23 -29.49
C TYR A 8 -15.90 35.53 -30.43
N PRO A 9 -15.40 36.76 -30.43
CA PRO A 9 -14.13 37.08 -31.08
C PRO A 9 -13.09 36.15 -30.42
N THR A 10 -12.26 35.47 -31.22
CA THR A 10 -11.22 34.51 -30.86
C THR A 10 -10.97 34.41 -29.36
N PRO A 11 -11.30 33.29 -28.70
CA PRO A 11 -11.19 33.19 -27.25
C PRO A 11 -9.78 33.61 -26.87
N ASN A 12 -9.67 34.56 -25.95
CA ASN A 12 -8.36 34.96 -25.42
C ASN A 12 -7.60 33.65 -25.06
N PRO A 13 -6.48 33.35 -25.73
CA PRO A 13 -5.79 32.08 -25.56
C PRO A 13 -5.47 31.79 -24.08
N LEU A 14 -5.18 32.83 -23.31
CA LEU A 14 -4.90 32.76 -21.89
C LEU A 14 -6.14 32.32 -21.07
N LEU A 15 -7.32 32.92 -21.36
CA LEU A 15 -8.55 32.52 -20.65
C LEU A 15 -8.91 31.07 -20.90
N TRP A 16 -8.69 30.57 -22.12
CA TRP A 16 -8.90 29.15 -22.43
C TRP A 16 -7.93 28.27 -21.69
N GLN A 17 -6.64 28.62 -21.60
CA GLN A 17 -5.63 27.91 -20.85
C GLN A 17 -5.96 27.86 -19.34
N ILE A 18 -6.40 29.00 -18.77
CA ILE A 18 -6.85 29.07 -17.38
C ILE A 18 -8.06 28.15 -17.14
N ALA A 19 -9.03 28.11 -18.06
CA ALA A 19 -10.19 27.24 -17.96
C ALA A 19 -9.77 25.75 -18.00
N LYS A 20 -8.80 25.41 -18.83
CA LYS A 20 -8.22 24.06 -18.88
C LYS A 20 -7.59 23.66 -17.54
N VAL A 21 -6.76 24.51 -16.93
CA VAL A 21 -6.15 24.22 -15.63
C VAL A 21 -7.21 24.06 -14.54
N ARG A 22 -8.24 24.92 -14.52
CA ARG A 22 -9.35 24.81 -13.56
C ARG A 22 -10.13 23.49 -13.69
N SER A 23 -10.31 23.00 -14.91
CA SER A 23 -11.00 21.72 -15.15
C SER A 23 -10.17 20.49 -14.81
N LEU A 24 -8.85 20.63 -14.62
CA LEU A 24 -7.94 19.50 -14.37
C LEU A 24 -8.32 18.71 -13.11
N ASN A 25 -8.68 19.38 -12.02
CA ASN A 25 -9.03 18.69 -10.78
C ASN A 25 -10.22 17.75 -10.97
N PHE A 26 -11.23 18.14 -11.74
CA PHE A 26 -12.36 17.30 -12.10
C PHE A 26 -11.97 16.17 -13.06
N ASN A 27 -11.22 16.49 -14.11
CA ASN A 27 -10.81 15.52 -15.12
C ASN A 27 -9.91 14.44 -14.51
N LEU A 28 -8.90 14.84 -13.72
CA LEU A 28 -7.98 13.92 -13.07
C LEU A 28 -8.68 13.07 -11.99
N GLY A 29 -9.67 13.60 -11.30
CA GLY A 29 -10.46 12.83 -10.34
C GLY A 29 -11.23 11.66 -10.96
N ASN A 30 -11.47 11.68 -12.28
CA ASN A 30 -12.12 10.60 -13.02
C ASN A 30 -11.12 9.60 -13.65
N ILE A 31 -9.83 9.90 -13.70
CA ILE A 31 -8.78 9.01 -14.20
C ILE A 31 -8.29 8.17 -13.02
N LYS A 32 -8.43 6.86 -13.10
CA LYS A 32 -7.98 5.94 -12.02
C LYS A 32 -6.51 5.56 -12.15
N ASP A 33 -6.00 5.51 -13.38
CA ASP A 33 -4.62 5.14 -13.68
C ASP A 33 -3.71 6.35 -13.59
N SER A 34 -2.68 6.27 -12.72
CA SER A 34 -1.75 7.37 -12.48
C SER A 34 -0.87 7.65 -13.71
N GLN A 35 -0.51 6.64 -14.49
CA GLN A 35 0.30 6.84 -15.70
C GLN A 35 -0.49 7.62 -16.75
N ILE A 36 -1.75 7.23 -16.99
CA ILE A 36 -2.65 7.93 -17.92
C ILE A 36 -2.86 9.38 -17.46
N ALA A 37 -2.99 9.62 -16.14
CA ALA A 37 -3.12 10.97 -15.61
C ALA A 37 -1.89 11.84 -15.88
N HIS A 38 -0.68 11.29 -15.75
CA HIS A 38 0.57 11.98 -16.06
C HIS A 38 0.69 12.27 -17.56
N GLU A 39 0.43 11.29 -18.42
CA GLU A 39 0.44 11.47 -19.89
C GLU A 39 -0.58 12.52 -20.34
N TYR A 40 -1.77 12.55 -19.73
CA TYR A 40 -2.78 13.56 -20.00
C TYR A 40 -2.31 14.97 -19.64
N VAL A 41 -1.72 15.15 -18.45
CA VAL A 41 -1.19 16.47 -18.05
C VAL A 41 0.00 16.89 -18.90
N ASP A 42 0.89 15.98 -19.24
CA ASP A 42 2.04 16.29 -20.13
C ASP A 42 1.58 16.73 -21.51
N SER A 43 0.52 16.13 -22.05
CA SER A 43 -0.07 16.56 -23.32
C SER A 43 -0.68 17.98 -23.25
N ILE A 44 -1.32 18.31 -22.13
CA ILE A 44 -1.93 19.63 -21.94
C ILE A 44 -0.87 20.72 -21.70
N LYS A 45 0.21 20.40 -20.99
CA LYS A 45 1.30 21.37 -20.73
C LYS A 45 1.90 21.93 -22.00
N GLN A 46 1.94 21.16 -23.09
CA GLN A 46 2.48 21.58 -24.38
C GLN A 46 1.72 22.74 -25.00
N ILE A 47 0.46 22.96 -24.63
CA ILE A 47 -0.38 24.05 -25.16
C ILE A 47 -0.40 25.29 -24.28
N PHE A 48 0.27 25.27 -23.14
CA PHE A 48 0.38 26.42 -22.25
C PHE A 48 1.53 27.35 -22.69
N THR A 49 1.21 28.61 -22.89
CA THR A 49 2.19 29.66 -23.23
C THR A 49 2.80 30.26 -21.97
N GLU A 50 2.07 30.22 -20.85
CA GLU A 50 2.49 30.79 -19.58
C GLU A 50 3.08 29.70 -18.66
N PRO A 51 4.35 29.82 -18.22
CA PRO A 51 5.00 28.84 -17.35
C PRO A 51 4.24 28.57 -16.04
N PHE A 52 3.56 29.61 -15.52
CA PHE A 52 2.74 29.47 -14.31
C PHE A 52 1.60 28.46 -14.48
N LEU A 53 0.96 28.41 -15.65
CA LEU A 53 -0.13 27.45 -15.90
C LEU A 53 0.37 26.01 -15.98
N ALA A 54 1.56 25.79 -16.53
CA ALA A 54 2.19 24.48 -16.52
C ALA A 54 2.53 24.02 -15.09
N SER A 55 3.08 24.91 -14.27
CA SER A 55 3.37 24.65 -12.85
C SER A 55 2.10 24.34 -12.05
N GLU A 56 1.02 25.07 -12.30
CA GLU A 56 -0.26 24.82 -11.63
C GLU A 56 -0.88 23.49 -12.08
N ALA A 57 -0.77 23.11 -13.34
CA ALA A 57 -1.20 21.81 -13.83
C ALA A 57 -0.44 20.66 -13.13
N GLU A 58 0.87 20.80 -12.96
CA GLU A 58 1.68 19.85 -12.20
C GLU A 58 1.27 19.79 -10.73
N ARG A 59 0.97 20.93 -10.11
CA ARG A 59 0.52 20.98 -8.73
C ARG A 59 -0.82 20.25 -8.55
N VAL A 60 -1.76 20.38 -9.49
CA VAL A 60 -3.04 19.66 -9.46
C VAL A 60 -2.81 18.16 -9.66
N LEU A 61 -1.93 17.78 -10.60
CA LEU A 61 -1.54 16.39 -10.84
C LEU A 61 -0.92 15.77 -9.59
N GLU A 62 0.06 16.44 -8.98
CA GLU A 62 0.72 15.95 -7.76
C GLU A 62 -0.26 15.78 -6.58
N LYS A 63 -1.30 16.61 -6.52
CA LYS A 63 -2.34 16.51 -5.50
C LYS A 63 -3.29 15.33 -5.73
N THR A 64 -3.67 15.07 -6.99
CA THR A 64 -4.66 14.05 -7.37
C THR A 64 -4.02 12.70 -7.68
N HIS A 65 -2.87 12.72 -8.34
CA HIS A 65 -2.06 11.56 -8.72
C HIS A 65 -0.60 11.86 -8.37
N PRO A 66 -0.26 11.86 -7.09
CA PRO A 66 1.12 12.10 -6.68
C PRO A 66 2.03 11.17 -7.48
N LYS A 67 3.03 11.76 -8.18
CA LYS A 67 4.13 10.98 -8.76
C LYS A 67 4.60 10.05 -7.69
N ASP A 68 4.69 8.77 -8.00
CA ASP A 68 5.13 7.73 -7.08
C ASP A 68 6.27 8.25 -6.19
N ARG A 69 5.91 8.88 -5.09
CA ARG A 69 6.75 8.81 -3.90
C ARG A 69 6.82 7.33 -3.66
N ALA A 70 8.01 6.77 -3.89
CA ALA A 70 8.24 5.35 -3.88
C ALA A 70 7.18 4.66 -3.01
N ARG A 71 6.26 3.89 -3.63
CA ARG A 71 5.14 3.25 -2.92
C ARG A 71 5.67 2.33 -1.83
N SER A 72 6.97 2.09 -1.89
CA SER A 72 7.73 1.31 -0.94
C SER A 72 9.05 2.01 -0.59
N TYR A 73 9.72 1.51 0.44
CA TYR A 73 11.06 1.95 0.85
C TYR A 73 11.91 0.73 1.21
N GLN A 74 13.22 0.85 1.03
CA GLN A 74 14.17 -0.16 1.47
C GLN A 74 14.44 0.01 2.97
N LEU A 75 14.54 -1.12 3.66
CA LEU A 75 14.90 -1.10 5.08
C LEU A 75 16.37 -0.64 5.24
N PRO A 76 16.65 0.18 6.26
CA PRO A 76 18.01 0.60 6.55
C PRO A 76 18.89 -0.60 6.94
N ASP A 77 20.19 -0.54 6.68
CA ASP A 77 21.10 -1.58 7.15
C ASP A 77 21.20 -1.59 8.67
N GLY A 78 21.36 -2.78 9.26
CA GLY A 78 21.50 -2.96 10.69
C GLY A 78 20.86 -4.21 11.26
N LYS A 79 21.09 -4.44 12.55
CA LYS A 79 20.64 -5.64 13.27
C LYS A 79 19.14 -5.90 13.18
N ALA A 80 18.33 -4.86 13.27
CA ALA A 80 16.87 -4.97 13.20
C ALA A 80 16.42 -5.49 11.83
N THR A 81 17.01 -4.99 10.75
CA THR A 81 16.75 -5.44 9.38
C THR A 81 17.25 -6.87 9.15
N GLU A 82 18.40 -7.24 9.72
CA GLU A 82 18.89 -8.63 9.65
C GLU A 82 17.91 -9.60 10.30
N VAL A 83 17.39 -9.27 11.48
CA VAL A 83 16.37 -10.07 12.18
C VAL A 83 15.14 -10.23 11.29
N PHE A 84 14.62 -9.14 10.73
CA PHE A 84 13.45 -9.19 9.87
C PHE A 84 13.68 -10.00 8.59
N ARG A 85 14.79 -9.74 7.89
CA ARG A 85 15.18 -10.48 6.67
C ARG A 85 15.33 -11.98 6.93
N ASN A 86 15.85 -12.38 8.09
CA ASN A 86 15.94 -13.79 8.46
C ASN A 86 14.56 -14.44 8.64
N ILE A 87 13.57 -13.70 9.12
CA ILE A 87 12.19 -14.19 9.25
C ILE A 87 11.56 -14.42 7.87
N ILE A 88 11.69 -13.43 6.97
CA ILE A 88 11.00 -13.46 5.67
C ILE A 88 11.77 -14.17 4.54
N LYS A 89 13.02 -14.58 4.76
CA LYS A 89 13.92 -15.12 3.70
C LYS A 89 13.34 -16.30 2.91
N ASN A 90 12.54 -17.14 3.55
CA ASN A 90 11.91 -18.31 2.92
C ASN A 90 10.66 -17.96 2.11
N HIS A 91 10.27 -16.69 2.08
CA HIS A 91 9.09 -16.17 1.39
C HIS A 91 9.45 -15.16 0.29
N SER A 92 10.72 -15.12 -0.13
CA SER A 92 11.21 -14.20 -1.17
C SER A 92 10.41 -14.34 -2.47
N GLY A 93 10.18 -13.22 -3.16
CA GLY A 93 9.46 -13.17 -4.43
C GLY A 93 7.93 -13.15 -4.27
N LYS A 94 7.42 -13.18 -3.05
CA LYS A 94 6.00 -12.99 -2.75
C LYS A 94 5.75 -11.64 -2.10
N VAL A 95 4.54 -11.12 -2.28
CA VAL A 95 4.01 -10.04 -1.45
C VAL A 95 3.63 -10.64 -0.09
N LEU A 96 4.12 -10.05 1.00
CA LEU A 96 3.88 -10.57 2.34
C LEU A 96 3.04 -9.59 3.15
N PHE A 97 1.93 -10.05 3.70
CA PHE A 97 1.19 -9.32 4.72
C PHE A 97 1.64 -9.81 6.09
N VAL A 98 2.41 -8.96 6.79
CA VAL A 98 3.02 -9.27 8.08
C VAL A 98 2.16 -8.71 9.20
N ASP A 99 1.68 -9.58 10.08
CA ASP A 99 0.87 -9.26 11.27
C ASP A 99 1.71 -9.45 12.54
N PHE A 100 1.97 -8.36 13.25
CA PHE A 100 2.59 -8.37 14.58
C PHE A 100 1.48 -8.47 15.63
N TRP A 101 1.42 -9.58 16.32
CA TRP A 101 0.30 -9.94 17.18
C TRP A 101 0.74 -10.56 18.51
N ALA A 102 -0.23 -10.87 19.39
CA ALA A 102 0.00 -11.67 20.59
C ALA A 102 -1.25 -12.44 21.01
N THR A 103 -1.07 -13.54 21.74
CA THR A 103 -2.18 -14.32 22.30
C THR A 103 -2.98 -13.54 23.34
N THR A 104 -2.35 -12.59 24.02
CA THR A 104 -2.97 -11.69 25.00
C THR A 104 -3.69 -10.50 24.39
N CYS A 105 -3.47 -10.23 23.09
CA CYS A 105 -4.04 -9.10 22.36
C CYS A 105 -5.43 -9.45 21.79
N GLY A 106 -6.47 -8.95 22.40
CA GLY A 106 -7.87 -9.16 21.97
C GLY A 106 -8.13 -8.69 20.52
N PRO A 107 -7.82 -7.43 20.17
CA PRO A 107 -7.98 -6.92 18.81
C PRO A 107 -7.17 -7.71 17.75
N CYS A 108 -5.96 -8.19 18.10
CA CYS A 108 -5.17 -9.02 17.20
C CYS A 108 -5.89 -10.32 16.85
N ARG A 109 -6.41 -11.01 17.87
CA ARG A 109 -7.17 -12.26 17.68
C ARG A 109 -8.41 -12.05 16.83
N ALA A 110 -9.15 -10.97 17.07
CA ALA A 110 -10.31 -10.61 16.27
C ALA A 110 -9.95 -10.37 14.80
N GLY A 111 -8.82 -9.68 14.52
CA GLY A 111 -8.29 -9.46 13.17
C GLY A 111 -7.89 -10.78 12.48
N ILE A 112 -7.24 -11.68 13.21
CA ILE A 112 -6.88 -13.01 12.71
C ILE A 112 -8.14 -13.81 12.36
N GLU A 113 -9.16 -13.80 13.20
CA GLU A 113 -10.43 -14.50 12.96
C GLU A 113 -11.18 -13.89 11.75
N ALA A 114 -11.22 -12.57 11.63
CA ALA A 114 -11.87 -11.86 10.53
C ALA A 114 -11.24 -12.14 9.15
N THR A 115 -9.97 -12.56 9.11
CA THR A 115 -9.24 -12.90 7.86
C THR A 115 -9.17 -14.41 7.58
N ALA A 116 -9.90 -15.25 8.32
CA ALA A 116 -9.80 -16.72 8.20
C ALA A 116 -10.16 -17.25 6.81
N ASP A 117 -11.18 -16.70 6.17
CA ASP A 117 -11.59 -17.05 4.81
C ASP A 117 -10.56 -16.61 3.76
N LEU A 118 -9.97 -15.42 3.92
CA LEU A 118 -8.88 -14.93 3.06
C LEU A 118 -7.65 -15.84 3.16
N ARG A 119 -7.23 -16.18 4.38
CA ARG A 119 -6.11 -17.11 4.58
C ARG A 119 -6.35 -18.44 3.89
N LYS A 120 -7.57 -19.01 4.02
CA LYS A 120 -7.93 -20.24 3.33
C LYS A 120 -7.86 -20.09 1.80
N LYS A 121 -8.35 -18.95 1.26
CA LYS A 121 -8.35 -18.63 -0.18
C LYS A 121 -6.93 -18.48 -0.74
N TYR A 122 -6.06 -17.79 0.00
CA TYR A 122 -4.69 -17.45 -0.44
C TYR A 122 -3.60 -18.38 0.14
N LYS A 123 -3.96 -19.50 0.75
CA LYS A 123 -3.02 -20.40 1.45
C LYS A 123 -1.83 -20.82 0.59
N ASP A 124 -2.09 -21.24 -0.63
CA ASP A 124 -1.08 -21.73 -1.57
C ASP A 124 -0.86 -20.77 -2.74
N HIS A 125 -1.17 -19.48 -2.53
CA HIS A 125 -1.03 -18.49 -3.61
C HIS A 125 0.45 -18.30 -3.97
N PRO A 126 0.81 -18.34 -5.28
CA PRO A 126 2.21 -18.29 -5.71
C PRO A 126 2.88 -16.94 -5.40
N GLU A 127 2.12 -15.87 -5.38
CA GLU A 127 2.62 -14.50 -5.29
C GLU A 127 2.29 -13.78 -3.98
N PHE A 128 1.57 -14.41 -3.04
CA PHE A 128 1.14 -13.78 -1.79
C PHE A 128 1.26 -14.74 -0.59
N GLN A 129 1.55 -14.19 0.61
CA GLN A 129 1.63 -14.97 1.85
C GLN A 129 1.25 -14.12 3.07
N PHE A 130 0.48 -14.69 4.00
CA PHE A 130 0.33 -14.14 5.35
C PHE A 130 1.49 -14.59 6.25
N ILE A 131 2.05 -13.66 7.03
CA ILE A 131 3.13 -13.89 7.99
C ILE A 131 2.67 -13.39 9.36
N TYR A 132 2.84 -14.20 10.39
CA TYR A 132 2.45 -13.88 11.77
C TYR A 132 3.67 -13.88 12.67
N ILE A 133 3.95 -12.74 13.32
CA ILE A 133 5.11 -12.58 14.21
C ILE A 133 4.64 -12.21 15.60
N THR A 134 5.07 -12.98 16.61
CA THR A 134 4.78 -12.70 18.02
C THR A 134 5.99 -12.91 18.90
N SER A 135 6.02 -12.23 20.06
CA SER A 135 7.09 -12.39 21.04
C SER A 135 6.78 -13.49 22.07
N GLN A 136 7.83 -14.08 22.59
CA GLN A 136 7.76 -15.02 23.72
C GLN A 136 7.19 -14.39 24.98
N LYS A 137 7.40 -13.07 25.15
CA LYS A 137 6.90 -12.32 26.29
C LYS A 137 5.38 -12.10 26.21
N ASP A 138 4.89 -11.65 25.05
CA ASP A 138 3.47 -11.27 24.88
C ASP A 138 2.57 -12.45 24.57
N SER A 139 3.16 -13.61 24.22
CA SER A 139 2.45 -14.86 23.93
C SER A 139 3.10 -16.03 24.70
N PRO A 140 2.63 -16.36 25.90
CA PRO A 140 3.14 -17.52 26.64
C PRO A 140 3.08 -18.80 25.78
N GLU A 141 4.14 -19.61 25.83
CA GLU A 141 4.35 -20.73 24.90
C GLU A 141 3.16 -21.70 24.80
N LYS A 142 2.55 -22.02 25.94
CA LYS A 142 1.38 -22.91 26.00
C LYS A 142 0.19 -22.31 25.24
N ASP A 143 -0.07 -21.01 25.43
CA ASP A 143 -1.20 -20.32 24.79
C ASP A 143 -0.91 -20.11 23.31
N TYR A 144 0.35 -19.81 22.96
CA TYR A 144 0.80 -19.70 21.58
C TYR A 144 0.57 -21.02 20.83
N LYS A 145 1.07 -22.13 21.33
CA LYS A 145 0.90 -23.45 20.68
C LYS A 145 -0.58 -23.80 20.49
N LYS A 146 -1.39 -23.59 21.52
CA LYS A 146 -2.84 -23.82 21.46
C LYS A 146 -3.53 -22.95 20.43
N TYR A 147 -3.14 -21.67 20.36
CA TYR A 147 -3.76 -20.72 19.43
C TYR A 147 -3.39 -21.03 17.97
N ILE A 148 -2.11 -21.33 17.70
CA ILE A 148 -1.63 -21.70 16.36
C ILE A 148 -2.37 -22.97 15.87
N GLU A 149 -2.43 -24.01 16.68
CA GLU A 149 -3.10 -25.26 16.27
C GLU A 149 -4.57 -25.04 15.91
N LYS A 150 -5.25 -24.16 16.64
CA LYS A 150 -6.68 -23.89 16.44
C LYS A 150 -6.95 -22.91 15.28
N ASN A 151 -6.18 -21.81 15.18
CA ASN A 151 -6.58 -20.66 14.35
C ASN A 151 -5.60 -20.35 13.20
N LEU A 152 -4.34 -20.82 13.28
CA LEU A 152 -3.27 -20.50 12.32
C LEU A 152 -2.54 -21.75 11.83
N LYS A 153 -3.20 -22.90 11.87
CA LYS A 153 -2.61 -24.17 11.43
C LYS A 153 -2.21 -24.12 9.95
N GLY A 154 -0.90 -24.31 9.71
CA GLY A 154 -0.32 -24.28 8.37
C GLY A 154 0.02 -22.87 7.84
N GLU A 155 -0.16 -21.81 8.66
CA GLU A 155 0.30 -20.49 8.35
C GLU A 155 1.77 -20.28 8.74
N ALA A 156 2.43 -19.27 8.14
CA ALA A 156 3.80 -18.91 8.46
C ALA A 156 3.83 -18.10 9.77
N CYS A 157 4.08 -18.80 10.88
CA CYS A 157 4.08 -18.22 12.22
C CYS A 157 5.50 -18.23 12.82
N TYR A 158 5.92 -17.08 13.33
CA TYR A 158 7.23 -16.85 13.91
C TYR A 158 7.11 -16.45 15.37
N TYR A 159 7.77 -17.20 16.22
CA TYR A 159 7.80 -17.03 17.67
C TYR A 159 9.19 -16.56 18.08
N VAL A 160 9.36 -15.24 18.20
CA VAL A 160 10.67 -14.62 18.39
C VAL A 160 10.93 -14.25 19.85
N SER A 161 12.20 -14.10 20.22
CA SER A 161 12.58 -13.58 21.53
C SER A 161 12.08 -12.15 21.75
N GLU A 162 12.00 -11.69 23.01
CA GLU A 162 11.67 -10.31 23.35
C GLU A 162 12.65 -9.32 22.70
N ALA A 163 13.94 -9.66 22.69
CA ALA A 163 14.97 -8.81 22.10
C ALA A 163 14.77 -8.63 20.58
N GLU A 164 14.50 -9.72 19.86
CA GLU A 164 14.21 -9.67 18.42
C GLU A 164 12.93 -8.88 18.13
N PHE A 165 11.88 -9.07 18.93
CA PHE A 165 10.64 -8.32 18.76
C PHE A 165 10.83 -6.82 19.01
N ASN A 166 11.69 -6.44 19.96
CA ASN A 166 12.05 -5.04 20.20
C ASN A 166 12.84 -4.45 19.02
N TYR A 167 13.73 -5.20 18.37
CA TYR A 167 14.34 -4.77 17.11
C TYR A 167 13.30 -4.52 16.02
N LEU A 168 12.30 -5.37 15.89
CA LEU A 168 11.21 -5.20 14.91
C LEU A 168 10.34 -3.98 15.25
N ARG A 169 10.04 -3.74 16.52
CA ARG A 169 9.35 -2.51 16.98
C ARG A 169 10.10 -1.24 16.59
N GLN A 170 11.44 -1.24 16.78
CA GLN A 170 12.29 -0.11 16.39
C GLN A 170 12.33 0.07 14.87
N LEU A 171 12.46 -1.03 14.11
CA LEU A 171 12.54 -1.02 12.66
C LEU A 171 11.30 -0.39 12.02
N PHE A 172 10.11 -0.82 12.46
CA PHE A 172 8.82 -0.38 11.94
C PHE A 172 8.15 0.72 12.77
N GLN A 173 8.86 1.24 13.78
CA GLN A 173 8.44 2.38 14.62
C GLN A 173 7.04 2.24 15.23
N PHE A 174 6.69 1.05 15.76
CA PHE A 174 5.41 0.84 16.42
C PHE A 174 5.54 0.59 17.92
N ASN A 175 4.54 1.09 18.68
CA ASN A 175 4.47 0.97 20.13
C ASN A 175 3.37 0.01 20.62
N GLY A 176 2.47 -0.38 19.73
CA GLY A 176 1.32 -1.23 20.07
C GLY A 176 1.05 -2.27 18.98
N ILE A 177 0.26 -3.27 19.34
CA ILE A 177 -0.27 -4.31 18.44
C ILE A 177 -1.80 -4.31 18.51
N PRO A 178 -2.52 -4.69 17.42
CA PRO A 178 -1.95 -5.19 16.17
C PRO A 178 -1.19 -4.13 15.37
N HIS A 179 -0.12 -4.53 14.71
CA HIS A 179 0.60 -3.72 13.75
C HIS A 179 0.81 -4.54 12.48
N TYR A 180 0.75 -3.89 11.32
CA TYR A 180 0.79 -4.56 10.03
C TYR A 180 1.79 -3.90 9.10
N GLU A 181 2.53 -4.72 8.36
CA GLU A 181 3.41 -4.27 7.29
C GLU A 181 3.12 -5.06 6.00
N LEU A 182 3.26 -4.41 4.87
CA LEU A 182 3.21 -5.03 3.56
C LEU A 182 4.61 -5.03 2.96
N VAL A 183 5.13 -6.21 2.66
CA VAL A 183 6.42 -6.40 2.01
C VAL A 183 6.18 -6.71 0.54
N GLU A 184 6.82 -5.96 -0.33
CA GLU A 184 6.75 -6.16 -1.77
C GLU A 184 7.61 -7.36 -2.21
N LYS A 185 7.43 -7.85 -3.44
CA LYS A 185 8.17 -8.99 -3.98
C LYS A 185 9.69 -8.81 -3.97
N ASP A 186 10.16 -7.59 -4.06
CA ASP A 186 11.58 -7.22 -4.01
C ASP A 186 12.14 -7.07 -2.59
N GLY A 187 11.30 -7.27 -1.57
CA GLY A 187 11.64 -7.13 -0.15
C GLY A 187 11.58 -5.70 0.38
N SER A 188 11.16 -4.72 -0.43
CA SER A 188 10.86 -3.36 0.04
C SER A 188 9.57 -3.33 0.86
N ILE A 189 9.43 -2.33 1.72
CA ILE A 189 8.24 -2.15 2.56
C ILE A 189 7.30 -1.16 1.90
N SER A 190 6.06 -1.58 1.66
CA SER A 190 5.03 -0.71 1.10
C SER A 190 4.64 0.40 2.07
N LYS A 191 4.40 1.59 1.56
CA LYS A 191 3.84 2.70 2.34
C LYS A 191 2.32 2.63 2.45
N GLU A 192 1.70 1.65 1.82
CA GLU A 192 0.27 1.42 1.92
C GLU A 192 -0.10 0.91 3.31
N ARG A 193 -0.98 1.63 3.99
CA ARG A 193 -1.42 1.25 5.35
C ARG A 193 -2.53 0.21 5.26
N LEU A 194 -2.14 -1.04 5.39
CA LEU A 194 -3.06 -2.15 5.46
C LEU A 194 -3.35 -2.57 6.90
N SER A 195 -4.46 -3.28 7.07
CA SER A 195 -4.90 -3.88 8.32
C SER A 195 -5.76 -5.11 8.00
N SER A 196 -6.11 -5.89 9.02
CA SER A 196 -7.04 -7.01 8.87
C SER A 196 -8.42 -6.61 8.30
N TYR A 197 -8.80 -5.33 8.39
CA TYR A 197 -10.09 -4.83 7.90
C TYR A 197 -10.11 -4.43 6.42
N ASN A 198 -8.96 -4.03 5.86
CA ASN A 198 -8.89 -3.53 4.48
C ASN A 198 -8.04 -4.40 3.54
N ILE A 199 -7.34 -5.42 4.05
CA ILE A 199 -6.51 -6.34 3.26
C ILE A 199 -7.32 -7.05 2.16
N ARG A 200 -8.59 -7.36 2.39
CA ARG A 200 -9.48 -7.96 1.37
C ARG A 200 -9.52 -7.11 0.11
N LYS A 201 -9.80 -5.82 0.26
CA LYS A 201 -9.87 -4.90 -0.89
C LYS A 201 -8.55 -4.83 -1.64
N TYR A 202 -7.43 -4.87 -0.91
CA TYR A 202 -6.10 -4.91 -1.53
C TYR A 202 -5.93 -6.18 -2.38
N LEU A 203 -6.24 -7.35 -1.83
CA LEU A 203 -6.09 -8.64 -2.51
C LEU A 203 -6.99 -8.73 -3.75
N ASP A 204 -8.25 -8.33 -3.64
CA ASP A 204 -9.20 -8.31 -4.75
C ASP A 204 -8.69 -7.42 -5.91
N ASN A 205 -8.14 -6.24 -5.60
CA ASN A 205 -7.62 -5.33 -6.60
C ASN A 205 -6.30 -5.80 -7.27
N HIS A 206 -5.43 -6.48 -6.52
CA HIS A 206 -4.09 -6.84 -7.01
C HIS A 206 -4.00 -8.23 -7.62
N PHE A 207 -4.85 -9.15 -7.19
CA PHE A 207 -4.76 -10.55 -7.59
C PHE A 207 -6.00 -11.08 -8.30
N GLU A 208 -7.19 -10.45 -8.13
CA GLU A 208 -8.43 -10.87 -8.80
C GLU A 208 -8.77 -9.99 -10.01
N GLY A 209 -8.34 -8.73 -10.05
CA GLY A 209 -8.57 -7.82 -11.17
C GLY A 209 -7.74 -8.11 -12.43
N LYS A 210 -6.94 -9.18 -12.46
CA LYS A 210 -6.10 -9.59 -13.60
C LYS A 210 -6.61 -10.83 -14.35
N ALA A 211 -7.85 -11.25 -14.07
CA ALA A 211 -8.49 -12.32 -14.81
C ALA A 211 -9.33 -11.73 -15.96
N GLU A 212 -8.65 -11.21 -17.02
CA GLU A 212 -9.13 -11.07 -18.38
C GLU A 212 -7.96 -11.15 -19.35
#